data_13f5a34c0b6a8c278cb4ff71cd299ece
#
_entry.id   13f5a34c0b6a8c278cb4ff71cd299ece
#
_cell.length_a   1.000
_cell.length_b   1.000
_cell.length_c   1.000
_cell.angle_alpha   90.00
_cell.angle_beta   90.00
_cell.angle_gamma   90.00
#
_symmetry.space_group_name_H-M   'P 1'
#
loop_
_entity.id
_entity.type
_entity.pdbx_description
1 polymer ?
#
loop_
_entity_poly.entity_id
_entity_poly.type
_entity_poly.pdbx_seq_one_letter_code
_entity_poly.pdbx_strand_id
1 'polypeptide(L)'
;MSTLKKPDLSDPKLRAKLAKGMGHNYYGEPAWPNDLLYIFPVVILGTIACVVGLAVLDPAMLGDKANPFATPLEILPEWYLYPVFQILRVVPNKLLGIALQTLIPLGLMILPFIENVNKFSNPFRRPIAMAVFLFGTFLTIYLVIGACLPIDKSLTLGLF
;
A
#
# COMPACT_ATOMS: atom_id res chain seq x y z
N MET A 1 2.20 34.01 -10.04
CA MET A 1 1.63 32.62 -10.05
C MET A 1 1.92 31.99 -11.40
N SER A 2 2.65 30.89 -11.43
CA SER A 2 2.80 30.11 -12.65
C SER A 2 1.49 29.40 -12.95
N THR A 3 0.91 29.66 -14.11
CA THR A 3 -0.31 29.00 -14.56
C THR A 3 0.01 27.59 -15.02
N LEU A 4 -0.82 26.63 -14.61
CA LEU A 4 -0.71 25.26 -15.06
C LEU A 4 -0.88 25.19 -16.57
N LYS A 5 0.13 24.74 -17.28
CA LYS A 5 0.10 24.57 -18.72
C LYS A 5 -0.52 23.24 -19.08
N LYS A 6 -1.68 23.29 -19.75
CA LYS A 6 -2.37 22.07 -20.19
C LYS A 6 -1.83 21.59 -21.53
N PRO A 7 -1.88 20.28 -21.82
CA PRO A 7 -1.44 19.76 -23.11
C PRO A 7 -2.35 20.26 -24.25
N ASP A 8 -1.75 20.68 -25.34
CA ASP A 8 -2.47 21.08 -26.55
C ASP A 8 -2.75 19.84 -27.39
N LEU A 9 -3.99 19.35 -27.33
CA LEU A 9 -4.42 18.17 -28.07
C LEU A 9 -4.73 18.45 -29.54
N SER A 10 -4.72 19.72 -29.97
CA SER A 10 -4.88 20.10 -31.37
C SER A 10 -3.62 19.85 -32.20
N ASP A 11 -2.45 19.81 -31.55
CA ASP A 11 -1.18 19.52 -32.21
C ASP A 11 -1.04 18.00 -32.50
N PRO A 12 -0.99 17.57 -33.80
CA PRO A 12 -0.89 16.18 -34.14
C PRO A 12 0.43 15.52 -33.70
N LYS A 13 1.52 16.29 -33.66
CA LYS A 13 2.82 15.79 -33.20
C LYS A 13 2.80 15.45 -31.71
N LEU A 14 2.22 16.33 -30.90
CA LEU A 14 2.09 16.11 -29.47
C LEU A 14 1.15 14.94 -29.19
N ARG A 15 0.02 14.83 -29.87
CA ARG A 15 -0.89 13.69 -29.74
C ARG A 15 -0.19 12.37 -30.05
N ALA A 16 0.60 12.33 -31.09
CA ALA A 16 1.36 11.12 -31.47
C ALA A 16 2.37 10.73 -30.39
N LYS A 17 3.04 11.70 -29.77
CA LYS A 17 3.97 11.46 -28.66
C LYS A 17 3.22 10.98 -27.41
N LEU A 18 2.12 11.61 -27.06
CA LEU A 18 1.32 11.22 -25.88
C LEU A 18 0.75 9.80 -26.02
N ALA A 19 0.35 9.41 -27.22
CA ALA A 19 -0.10 8.05 -27.50
C ALA A 19 0.98 6.99 -27.25
N LYS A 20 2.25 7.38 -27.37
CA LYS A 20 3.41 6.52 -27.09
C LYS A 20 3.93 6.64 -25.64
N GLY A 21 3.23 7.36 -24.79
CA GLY A 21 3.67 7.62 -23.42
C GLY A 21 4.79 8.65 -23.29
N MET A 22 5.01 9.49 -24.29
CA MET A 22 6.03 10.54 -24.35
C MET A 22 5.37 11.92 -24.44
N GLY A 23 6.16 12.98 -24.39
CA GLY A 23 5.66 14.34 -24.60
C GLY A 23 5.16 15.04 -23.34
N HIS A 24 5.42 14.49 -22.16
CA HIS A 24 5.04 15.10 -20.89
C HIS A 24 5.85 16.35 -20.53
N ASN A 25 6.93 16.62 -21.24
CA ASN A 25 7.74 17.83 -21.09
C ASN A 25 7.18 19.07 -21.82
N TYR A 26 6.11 18.92 -22.58
CA TYR A 26 5.45 20.03 -23.29
C TYR A 26 4.39 20.76 -22.47
N TYR A 27 4.03 20.22 -21.31
CA TYR A 27 2.98 20.78 -20.45
C TYR A 27 3.28 20.54 -18.98
N GLY A 28 2.47 21.14 -18.11
CA GLY A 28 2.59 21.02 -16.68
C GLY A 28 3.08 22.30 -16.01
N GLU A 29 3.54 22.18 -14.79
CA GLU A 29 4.09 23.28 -14.01
C GLU A 29 5.61 23.33 -14.14
N PRO A 30 6.21 24.54 -14.00
CA PRO A 30 7.67 24.65 -13.93
C PRO A 30 8.20 23.91 -12.70
N ALA A 31 9.30 23.19 -12.87
CA ALA A 31 9.93 22.50 -11.74
C ALA A 31 10.47 23.47 -10.68
N TRP A 32 10.97 24.60 -11.10
CA TRP A 32 11.42 25.67 -10.23
C TRP A 32 10.50 26.88 -10.37
N PRO A 33 10.02 27.49 -9.27
CA PRO A 33 10.22 27.10 -7.86
C PRO A 33 9.14 26.11 -7.35
N ASN A 34 8.20 25.69 -8.19
CA ASN A 34 6.99 24.98 -7.73
C ASN A 34 7.31 23.67 -7.01
N ASP A 35 8.10 22.81 -7.62
CA ASP A 35 8.41 21.51 -7.04
C ASP A 35 9.65 21.56 -6.14
N LEU A 36 10.73 22.17 -6.64
CA LEU A 36 12.01 22.11 -5.93
C LEU A 36 12.05 22.96 -4.65
N LEU A 37 11.35 24.11 -4.65
CA LEU A 37 11.38 25.02 -3.52
C LEU A 37 10.20 24.84 -2.56
N TYR A 38 9.02 24.47 -3.06
CA TYR A 38 7.79 24.43 -2.25
C TYR A 38 7.34 23.03 -1.91
N ILE A 39 7.52 22.05 -2.79
CA ILE A 39 7.00 20.70 -2.58
C ILE A 39 8.05 19.79 -1.91
N PHE A 40 9.29 19.81 -2.37
CA PHE A 40 10.34 18.96 -1.81
C PHE A 40 10.62 19.22 -0.33
N PRO A 41 10.71 20.48 0.15
CA PRO A 41 10.83 20.73 1.59
C PRO A 41 9.65 20.21 2.40
N VAL A 42 8.41 20.29 1.87
CA VAL A 42 7.22 19.74 2.54
C VAL A 42 7.31 18.22 2.64
N VAL A 43 7.74 17.55 1.59
CA VAL A 43 7.93 16.09 1.58
C VAL A 43 9.00 15.67 2.61
N ILE A 44 10.11 16.37 2.65
CA ILE A 44 11.20 16.10 3.61
C ILE A 44 10.71 16.28 5.04
N LEU A 45 10.04 17.38 5.34
CA LEU A 45 9.50 17.65 6.67
C LEU A 45 8.43 16.62 7.06
N GLY A 46 7.55 16.25 6.16
CA GLY A 46 6.53 15.22 6.39
C GLY A 46 7.15 13.87 6.68
N THR A 47 8.18 13.48 5.94
CA THR A 47 8.91 12.23 6.18
C THR A 47 9.59 12.21 7.54
N ILE A 48 10.29 13.30 7.91
CA ILE A 48 10.94 13.44 9.21
C ILE A 48 9.89 13.39 10.32
N ALA A 49 8.79 14.09 10.18
CA ALA A 49 7.71 14.11 11.17
C ALA A 49 7.13 12.71 11.40
N CYS A 50 6.87 11.96 10.33
CA CYS A 50 6.35 10.59 10.43
C CYS A 50 7.37 9.64 11.09
N VAL A 51 8.62 9.71 10.69
CA VAL A 51 9.68 8.84 11.23
C VAL A 51 9.90 9.11 12.72
N VAL A 52 10.06 10.38 13.11
CA VAL A 52 10.29 10.75 14.51
C VAL A 52 9.05 10.48 15.35
N GLY A 53 7.86 10.76 14.84
CA GLY A 53 6.59 10.48 15.53
C GLY A 53 6.41 9.00 15.85
N LEU A 54 6.64 8.14 14.88
CA LEU A 54 6.57 6.69 15.09
C LEU A 54 7.65 6.19 16.05
N ALA A 55 8.87 6.73 15.96
CA ALA A 55 9.96 6.35 16.86
C ALA A 55 9.68 6.72 18.32
N VAL A 56 9.00 7.85 18.56
CA VAL A 56 8.63 8.29 19.92
C VAL A 56 7.44 7.52 20.47
N LEU A 57 6.41 7.30 19.63
CA LEU A 57 5.18 6.64 20.07
C LEU A 57 5.32 5.13 20.23
N ASP A 58 6.13 4.50 19.40
CA ASP A 58 6.36 3.06 19.42
C ASP A 58 7.87 2.77 19.30
N PRO A 59 8.64 3.05 20.38
CA PRO A 59 10.08 2.82 20.35
C PRO A 59 10.40 1.32 20.23
N ALA A 60 11.44 1.01 19.46
CA ALA A 60 11.91 -0.37 19.35
C ALA A 60 12.44 -0.87 20.68
N MET A 61 11.91 -1.99 21.15
CA MET A 61 12.29 -2.60 22.42
C MET A 61 13.16 -3.82 22.16
N LEU A 62 14.16 -3.99 23.03
CA LEU A 62 14.97 -5.22 23.05
C LEU A 62 14.25 -6.25 23.90
N GLY A 63 14.11 -7.45 23.33
CA GLY A 63 13.57 -8.60 24.06
C GLY A 63 14.62 -9.25 24.95
N ASP A 64 14.24 -10.38 25.53
CA ASP A 64 15.13 -11.18 26.35
C ASP A 64 16.29 -11.76 25.53
N LYS A 65 17.37 -12.15 26.23
CA LYS A 65 18.52 -12.78 25.59
C LYS A 65 18.10 -14.04 24.86
N ALA A 66 18.61 -14.23 23.65
CA ALA A 66 18.29 -15.38 22.83
C ALA A 66 18.67 -16.71 23.51
N ASN A 67 17.73 -17.63 23.56
CA ASN A 67 17.96 -18.98 24.00
C ASN A 67 17.81 -19.92 22.79
N PRO A 68 18.89 -20.61 22.36
CA PRO A 68 18.84 -21.48 21.19
C PRO A 68 17.93 -22.71 21.37
N PHE A 69 17.54 -23.05 22.59
CA PHE A 69 16.73 -24.23 22.90
C PHE A 69 15.25 -23.92 23.17
N ALA A 70 14.87 -22.65 23.26
CA ALA A 70 13.50 -22.24 23.52
C ALA A 70 13.14 -21.00 22.70
N THR A 71 11.92 -21.00 22.18
CA THR A 71 11.33 -19.81 21.53
C THR A 71 10.29 -19.19 22.43
N PRO A 72 10.07 -17.87 22.39
CA PRO A 72 8.99 -17.24 23.12
C PRO A 72 7.62 -17.81 22.71
N LEU A 73 6.68 -17.83 23.63
CA LEU A 73 5.32 -18.34 23.39
C LEU A 73 4.55 -17.46 22.42
N GLU A 74 4.80 -16.17 22.48
CA GLU A 74 4.15 -15.20 21.61
C GLU A 74 5.20 -14.47 20.78
N ILE A 75 5.16 -14.70 19.47
CA ILE A 75 6.00 -14.01 18.49
C ILE A 75 5.08 -13.27 17.55
N LEU A 76 5.15 -11.93 17.58
CA LEU A 76 4.40 -11.07 16.67
C LEU A 76 5.36 -10.30 15.79
N PRO A 77 5.06 -10.18 14.47
CA PRO A 77 5.81 -9.30 13.58
C PRO A 77 5.42 -7.83 13.83
N GLU A 78 6.03 -6.94 13.07
CA GLU A 78 5.62 -5.53 13.05
C GLU A 78 4.18 -5.39 12.56
N TRP A 79 3.52 -4.28 12.94
CA TRP A 79 2.10 -4.06 12.67
C TRP A 79 1.73 -4.13 11.18
N TYR A 80 2.63 -3.71 10.30
CA TYR A 80 2.38 -3.74 8.85
C TYR A 80 2.40 -5.14 8.24
N LEU A 81 2.90 -6.13 8.96
CA LEU A 81 2.91 -7.54 8.54
C LEU A 81 1.78 -8.37 9.18
N TYR A 82 0.94 -7.78 10.00
CA TYR A 82 -0.14 -8.51 10.67
C TYR A 82 -1.09 -9.26 9.72
N PRO A 83 -1.56 -8.69 8.61
CA PRO A 83 -2.44 -9.43 7.71
C PRO A 83 -1.80 -10.70 7.15
N VAL A 84 -0.54 -10.61 6.74
CA VAL A 84 0.23 -11.73 6.20
C VAL A 84 0.48 -12.79 7.28
N PHE A 85 0.83 -12.35 8.48
CA PHE A 85 1.03 -13.22 9.63
C PHE A 85 -0.25 -13.98 9.97
N GLN A 86 -1.40 -13.32 9.95
CA GLN A 86 -2.69 -13.96 10.22
C GLN A 86 -3.03 -15.01 9.15
N ILE A 87 -2.76 -14.75 7.89
CA ILE A 87 -2.97 -15.72 6.81
C ILE A 87 -2.12 -16.97 7.07
N LEU A 88 -0.83 -16.79 7.36
CA LEU A 88 0.07 -17.91 7.64
C LEU A 88 -0.35 -18.74 8.86
N ARG A 89 -0.88 -18.05 9.87
CA ARG A 89 -1.27 -18.69 11.12
C ARG A 89 -2.56 -19.49 11.00
N VAL A 90 -3.54 -18.98 10.26
CA VAL A 90 -4.89 -19.58 10.16
C VAL A 90 -4.95 -20.71 9.15
N VAL A 91 -4.23 -20.60 8.04
CA VAL A 91 -4.28 -21.62 6.99
C VAL A 91 -3.54 -22.88 7.46
N PRO A 92 -4.22 -24.05 7.52
CA PRO A 92 -3.62 -25.26 8.04
C PRO A 92 -2.53 -25.85 7.13
N ASN A 93 -2.62 -25.61 5.82
CA ASN A 93 -1.63 -26.08 4.87
C ASN A 93 -0.56 -24.99 4.65
N LYS A 94 0.69 -25.29 5.03
CA LYS A 94 1.80 -24.33 4.92
C LYS A 94 2.05 -23.87 3.49
N LEU A 95 1.96 -24.78 2.51
CA LEU A 95 2.15 -24.42 1.10
C LEU A 95 1.07 -23.45 0.61
N LEU A 96 -0.17 -23.71 0.99
CA LEU A 96 -1.28 -22.81 0.63
C LEU A 96 -1.14 -21.45 1.32
N GLY A 97 -0.71 -21.41 2.56
CA GLY A 97 -0.44 -20.16 3.28
C GLY A 97 0.63 -19.31 2.60
N ILE A 98 1.73 -19.91 2.20
CA ILE A 98 2.80 -19.23 1.47
C ILE A 98 2.31 -18.76 0.11
N ALA A 99 1.53 -19.57 -0.59
CA ALA A 99 0.95 -19.19 -1.89
C ALA A 99 0.03 -17.99 -1.77
N LEU A 100 -0.85 -17.94 -0.78
CA LEU A 100 -1.74 -16.82 -0.51
C LEU A 100 -0.97 -15.54 -0.15
N GLN A 101 0.05 -15.68 0.67
CA GLN A 101 0.94 -14.57 1.03
C GLN A 101 1.62 -13.97 -0.21
N THR A 102 2.15 -14.83 -1.10
CA THR A 102 2.83 -14.40 -2.31
C THR A 102 1.86 -13.81 -3.34
N LEU A 103 0.61 -14.28 -3.34
CA LEU A 103 -0.42 -13.80 -4.25
C LEU A 103 -0.73 -12.31 -4.08
N ILE A 104 -0.60 -11.77 -2.87
CA ILE A 104 -0.89 -10.36 -2.59
C ILE A 104 0.00 -9.42 -3.39
N PRO A 105 1.36 -9.46 -3.28
CA PRO A 105 2.22 -8.60 -4.08
C PRO A 105 2.14 -8.89 -5.58
N LEU A 106 2.00 -10.16 -5.97
CA LEU A 106 1.84 -10.52 -7.37
C LEU A 106 0.54 -9.97 -7.96
N GLY A 107 -0.56 -10.03 -7.22
CA GLY A 107 -1.84 -9.45 -7.63
C GLY A 107 -1.75 -7.94 -7.83
N LEU A 108 -1.06 -7.24 -6.93
CA LEU A 108 -0.85 -5.79 -7.05
C LEU A 108 0.02 -5.44 -8.26
N MET A 109 1.01 -6.28 -8.61
CA MET A 109 1.83 -6.07 -9.81
C MET A 109 1.05 -6.29 -11.11
N ILE A 110 0.11 -7.21 -11.11
CA ILE A 110 -0.71 -7.54 -12.29
C ILE A 110 -1.87 -6.54 -12.46
N LEU A 111 -2.27 -5.86 -11.40
CA LEU A 111 -3.45 -5.00 -11.37
C LEU A 111 -3.50 -3.95 -12.49
N PRO A 112 -2.41 -3.21 -12.83
CA PRO A 112 -2.45 -2.24 -13.93
C PRO A 112 -2.81 -2.85 -15.27
N PHE A 113 -2.44 -4.09 -15.50
CA PHE A 113 -2.74 -4.80 -16.77
C PHE A 113 -4.20 -5.26 -16.83
N ILE A 114 -4.77 -5.64 -15.71
CA ILE A 114 -6.18 -6.07 -15.61
C ILE A 114 -7.12 -4.87 -15.72
N GLU A 115 -6.82 -3.76 -15.06
CA GLU A 115 -7.66 -2.56 -15.04
C GLU A 115 -7.54 -1.68 -16.28
N ASN A 116 -6.70 -2.05 -17.22
CA ASN A 116 -6.46 -1.27 -18.44
C ASN A 116 -7.72 -1.11 -19.33
N VAL A 117 -8.75 -1.89 -19.08
CA VAL A 117 -10.04 -1.80 -19.76
C VAL A 117 -10.90 -0.64 -19.28
N ASN A 118 -10.60 -0.04 -18.14
CA ASN A 118 -11.36 1.06 -17.58
C ASN A 118 -10.91 2.39 -18.17
N LYS A 119 -11.87 3.16 -18.71
CA LYS A 119 -11.63 4.48 -19.31
C LYS A 119 -11.61 5.60 -18.26
N PHE A 120 -12.20 5.36 -17.12
CA PHE A 120 -12.35 6.37 -16.07
C PHE A 120 -11.35 6.12 -14.94
N SER A 121 -10.74 7.18 -14.43
CA SER A 121 -9.88 7.12 -13.25
C SER A 121 -10.64 7.30 -11.95
N ASN A 122 -11.83 7.92 -11.98
CA ASN A 122 -12.64 8.13 -10.79
C ASN A 122 -13.17 6.78 -10.25
N PRO A 123 -12.90 6.43 -8.99
CA PRO A 123 -13.35 5.16 -8.42
C PRO A 123 -14.88 5.02 -8.37
N PHE A 124 -15.63 6.12 -8.23
CA PHE A 124 -17.10 6.08 -8.24
C PHE A 124 -17.68 5.69 -9.59
N ARG A 125 -16.93 5.86 -10.67
CA ARG A 125 -17.33 5.43 -12.02
C ARG A 125 -16.88 4.00 -12.34
N ARG A 126 -16.20 3.34 -11.42
CA ARG A 126 -15.72 1.96 -11.56
C ARG A 126 -16.31 1.11 -10.43
N PRO A 127 -17.58 0.69 -10.54
CA PRO A 127 -18.25 0.02 -9.44
C PRO A 127 -17.61 -1.31 -9.05
N ILE A 128 -17.10 -2.08 -10.01
CA ILE A 128 -16.45 -3.36 -9.73
C ILE A 128 -15.11 -3.14 -9.03
N ALA A 129 -14.29 -2.21 -9.51
CA ALA A 129 -13.01 -1.88 -8.90
C ALA A 129 -13.20 -1.31 -7.48
N MET A 130 -14.23 -0.48 -7.27
CA MET A 130 -14.57 0.05 -5.96
C MET A 130 -15.01 -1.07 -5.01
N ALA A 131 -15.84 -1.99 -5.47
CA ALA A 131 -16.30 -3.12 -4.66
C ALA A 131 -15.14 -4.02 -4.23
N VAL A 132 -14.21 -4.33 -5.14
CA VAL A 132 -13.02 -5.12 -4.84
C VAL A 132 -12.12 -4.40 -3.84
N PHE A 133 -11.91 -3.10 -4.00
CA PHE A 133 -11.13 -2.30 -3.08
C PHE A 133 -11.73 -2.29 -1.67
N LEU A 134 -13.03 -2.07 -1.54
CA LEU A 134 -13.71 -2.08 -0.25
C LEU A 134 -13.65 -3.46 0.41
N PHE A 135 -13.88 -4.51 -0.34
CA PHE A 135 -13.76 -5.88 0.17
C PHE A 135 -12.35 -6.17 0.68
N GLY A 136 -11.33 -5.80 -0.10
CA GLY A 136 -9.94 -5.97 0.30
C GLY A 136 -9.58 -5.17 1.56
N THR A 137 -10.11 -3.95 1.69
CA THR A 137 -9.89 -3.11 2.87
C THR A 137 -10.51 -3.75 4.12
N PHE A 138 -11.76 -4.19 4.05
CA PHE A 138 -12.43 -4.85 5.18
C PHE A 138 -11.74 -6.17 5.55
N LEU A 139 -11.34 -6.94 4.56
CA LEU A 139 -10.59 -8.18 4.79
C LEU A 139 -9.26 -7.91 5.48
N THR A 140 -8.54 -6.87 5.07
CA THR A 140 -7.27 -6.49 5.69
C THR A 140 -7.47 -6.08 7.14
N ILE A 141 -8.49 -5.27 7.44
CA ILE A 141 -8.84 -4.87 8.81
C ILE A 141 -9.18 -6.09 9.66
N TYR A 142 -9.98 -7.01 9.13
CA TYR A 142 -10.33 -8.25 9.80
C TYR A 142 -9.09 -9.08 10.15
N LEU A 143 -8.16 -9.23 9.21
CA LEU A 143 -6.92 -9.96 9.42
C LEU A 143 -6.00 -9.28 10.44
N VAL A 144 -5.92 -7.96 10.42
CA VAL A 144 -5.12 -7.20 11.40
C VAL A 144 -5.65 -7.43 12.82
N ILE A 145 -6.95 -7.31 13.02
CA ILE A 145 -7.57 -7.54 14.34
C ILE A 145 -7.36 -8.99 14.78
N GLY A 146 -7.57 -9.94 13.88
CA GLY A 146 -7.36 -11.35 14.16
C GLY A 146 -5.93 -11.70 14.53
N ALA A 147 -4.94 -11.03 13.95
CA ALA A 147 -3.53 -11.27 14.25
C ALA A 147 -3.16 -10.89 15.67
N CYS A 148 -3.82 -9.90 16.25
CA CYS A 148 -3.59 -9.45 17.64
C CYS A 148 -4.22 -10.38 18.67
N LEU A 149 -5.13 -11.27 18.26
CA LEU A 149 -5.86 -12.17 19.16
C LEU A 149 -5.18 -13.55 19.19
N PRO A 150 -5.42 -14.36 20.27
CA PRO A 150 -5.01 -15.75 20.28
C PRO A 150 -5.62 -16.52 19.10
N ILE A 151 -4.93 -17.57 18.65
CA ILE A 151 -5.36 -18.33 17.46
C ILE A 151 -6.79 -18.89 17.60
N ASP A 152 -7.19 -19.26 18.81
CA ASP A 152 -8.51 -19.82 19.08
C ASP A 152 -9.64 -18.82 18.84
N LYS A 153 -9.35 -17.54 19.04
CA LYS A 153 -10.33 -16.44 18.92
C LYS A 153 -10.10 -15.56 17.71
N SER A 154 -9.07 -15.82 16.92
CA SER A 154 -8.67 -14.95 15.82
C SER A 154 -9.71 -14.89 14.70
N LEU A 155 -10.40 -15.97 14.42
CA LEU A 155 -11.43 -16.03 13.38
C LEU A 155 -12.76 -15.39 13.80
N THR A 156 -13.08 -15.46 15.08
CA THR A 156 -14.33 -14.93 15.63
C THR A 156 -14.17 -13.54 16.24
N LEU A 157 -12.99 -12.95 16.18
CA LEU A 157 -12.63 -11.66 16.77
C LEU A 157 -12.93 -11.58 18.28
N GLY A 158 -12.95 -12.73 18.96
CA GLY A 158 -13.24 -12.80 20.38
C GLY A 158 -14.72 -12.64 20.75
N LEU A 159 -15.62 -12.67 19.77
CA LEU A 159 -17.05 -12.51 20.00
C LEU A 159 -17.73 -13.78 20.49
N PHE A 160 -17.14 -14.96 20.24
CA PHE A 160 -17.67 -16.28 20.62
C PHE A 160 -16.63 -17.12 21.35
#